data_d00a3f699cb6064ec82e49c88acd655d
#
_entry.id   d00a3f699cb6064ec82e49c88acd655d
#
_cell.length_a   1.000
_cell.length_b   1.000
_cell.length_c   1.000
_cell.angle_alpha   90.00
_cell.angle_beta   90.00
_cell.angle_gamma   90.00
#
_symmetry.space_group_name_H-M   'P 1'
#
loop_
_entity.id
_entity.type
_entity.pdbx_description
1 polymer ?
#
loop_
_entity_poly.entity_id
_entity_poly.type
_entity_poly.pdbx_seq_one_letter_code
_entity_poly.pdbx_strand_id
1 'polypeptide(L)'
;MRSMVEGARARSKDSFFLVSFMRPCSAALAAYLAASDTFIVTDLYTFALATGEVLRYSGWTSPLQIPGTLFPAGSLNYNALDYTGFALGPRFGRSKVTTRIGVAPTELDIEIFVGASDTTADTIGTLSFADAVRLGLFDGATVELDRLFAPPAPDASGGLDTSLGALVWFYGRVAECDAGRSSIHIKVKSLMNLLATQQMPRRLYQAACTHVFGDAMCGFDRDSFAQTASALAGSTQSEIHTALSPSPATLFDQGTMTGLSGANTGLTRTIRQVIGGVAYPLKAWLYPVAVGDTFRFLPGCDHTVAACQSTFDNLAHYGGFPYIPPPETAV
;
A
#
# COMPACT_ATOMS: atom_id res chain seq x y z
N MET A 1 -26.02 6.11 20.64
CA MET A 1 -25.62 4.70 20.74
C MET A 1 -26.76 3.72 20.99
N ARG A 2 -27.96 4.16 21.36
CA ARG A 2 -29.16 3.30 21.57
C ARG A 2 -29.88 2.84 20.28
N SER A 3 -29.66 3.45 19.14
CA SER A 3 -30.45 3.20 17.93
C SER A 3 -30.01 2.00 17.06
N MET A 4 -28.88 1.36 17.36
CA MET A 4 -28.42 0.17 16.63
C MET A 4 -28.86 -1.18 17.24
N VAL A 5 -29.40 -1.17 18.46
CA VAL A 5 -29.82 -2.38 19.18
C VAL A 5 -31.32 -2.62 19.06
N GLU A 6 -32.13 -1.58 18.80
CA GLU A 6 -33.59 -1.72 18.72
C GLU A 6 -34.10 -2.42 17.45
N GLY A 7 -33.29 -2.50 16.39
CA GLY A 7 -33.65 -3.22 15.17
C GLY A 7 -33.68 -4.75 15.27
N ALA A 8 -33.09 -5.33 16.31
CA ALA A 8 -32.97 -6.78 16.49
C ALA A 8 -34.06 -7.41 17.34
N ARG A 9 -34.96 -6.62 17.96
CA ARG A 9 -35.97 -7.13 18.92
C ARG A 9 -37.37 -7.39 18.36
N ALA A 10 -37.62 -7.10 17.11
CA ALA A 10 -38.94 -7.33 16.52
C ALA A 10 -38.82 -8.13 15.24
N ARG A 11 -38.86 -9.45 15.35
CA ARG A 11 -39.54 -10.39 14.44
C ARG A 11 -39.15 -11.83 14.73
N SER A 12 -39.89 -12.41 15.64
CA SER A 12 -40.08 -13.84 15.74
C SER A 12 -41.09 -14.28 14.66
N LYS A 13 -40.74 -15.41 14.04
CA LYS A 13 -41.61 -16.24 13.17
C LYS A 13 -41.83 -15.67 11.77
N ASP A 14 -40.91 -15.99 10.87
CA ASP A 14 -41.23 -16.67 9.62
C ASP A 14 -39.90 -17.15 8.99
N SER A 15 -39.78 -18.48 8.94
CA SER A 15 -38.72 -19.20 8.22
C SER A 15 -38.93 -18.95 6.73
N PHE A 16 -38.14 -18.07 6.12
CA PHE A 16 -37.78 -18.17 4.70
C PHE A 16 -36.71 -17.15 4.36
N PHE A 17 -35.53 -17.65 4.01
CA PHE A 17 -34.45 -16.94 3.30
C PHE A 17 -34.16 -15.50 3.76
N LEU A 18 -33.69 -15.33 4.98
CA LEU A 18 -32.83 -14.22 5.33
C LEU A 18 -31.40 -14.66 5.01
N VAL A 19 -30.90 -14.31 3.81
CA VAL A 19 -29.48 -14.11 3.62
C VAL A 19 -29.11 -12.96 4.55
N SER A 20 -28.80 -13.33 5.78
CA SER A 20 -28.35 -12.38 6.79
C SER A 20 -27.06 -11.77 6.28
N PHE A 21 -27.05 -10.48 6.00
CA PHE A 21 -25.85 -9.67 5.84
C PHE A 21 -25.13 -9.55 7.20
N MET A 22 -24.96 -10.68 7.89
CA MET A 22 -24.13 -10.74 9.08
C MET A 22 -22.68 -10.78 8.64
N ARG A 23 -21.89 -9.86 9.16
CA ARG A 23 -20.43 -9.94 9.00
C ARG A 23 -19.98 -11.27 9.61
N PRO A 24 -19.09 -12.01 8.95
CA PRO A 24 -18.64 -13.29 9.46
C PRO A 24 -17.91 -13.10 10.80
N CYS A 25 -18.28 -13.88 11.79
CA CYS A 25 -17.66 -13.91 13.12
C CYS A 25 -17.77 -15.32 13.72
N SER A 26 -17.06 -15.57 14.82
CA SER A 26 -17.17 -16.83 15.55
C SER A 26 -18.59 -17.02 16.13
N ALA A 27 -19.05 -18.26 16.23
CA ALA A 27 -20.34 -18.55 16.85
C ALA A 27 -20.39 -18.10 18.32
N ALA A 28 -19.26 -18.19 19.03
CA ALA A 28 -19.14 -17.73 20.42
C ALA A 28 -19.34 -16.20 20.51
N LEU A 29 -18.71 -15.42 19.61
CA LEU A 29 -18.87 -13.97 19.56
C LEU A 29 -20.32 -13.59 19.23
N ALA A 30 -20.94 -14.27 18.26
CA ALA A 30 -22.33 -14.01 17.89
C ALA A 30 -23.30 -14.25 19.06
N ALA A 31 -23.09 -15.36 19.79
CA ALA A 31 -23.90 -15.69 20.97
C ALA A 31 -23.68 -14.65 22.10
N TYR A 32 -22.46 -14.24 22.33
CA TYR A 32 -22.14 -13.24 23.34
C TYR A 32 -22.78 -11.88 23.01
N LEU A 33 -22.68 -11.39 21.77
CA LEU A 33 -23.27 -10.12 21.33
C LEU A 33 -24.80 -10.14 21.36
N ALA A 34 -25.43 -11.34 21.22
CA ALA A 34 -26.87 -11.50 21.35
C ALA A 34 -27.34 -11.48 22.82
N ALA A 35 -26.49 -11.89 23.76
CA ALA A 35 -26.82 -12.06 25.18
C ALA A 35 -26.39 -10.87 26.05
N SER A 36 -25.38 -10.11 25.63
CA SER A 36 -24.73 -9.06 26.47
C SER A 36 -25.01 -7.65 25.93
N ASP A 37 -25.33 -6.75 26.82
CA ASP A 37 -25.54 -5.31 26.53
C ASP A 37 -24.27 -4.47 26.81
N THR A 38 -23.26 -5.06 27.44
CA THR A 38 -22.01 -4.38 27.82
C THR A 38 -20.80 -5.11 27.28
N PHE A 39 -19.92 -4.38 26.59
CA PHE A 39 -18.68 -4.91 26.05
C PHE A 39 -17.65 -3.81 25.87
N ILE A 40 -16.38 -4.19 25.92
CA ILE A 40 -15.26 -3.35 25.54
C ILE A 40 -15.00 -3.54 24.05
N VAL A 41 -14.75 -2.46 23.33
CA VAL A 41 -14.49 -2.49 21.90
C VAL A 41 -13.09 -1.93 21.63
N THR A 42 -12.28 -2.68 20.88
CA THR A 42 -11.04 -2.16 20.32
C THR A 42 -10.90 -2.51 18.86
N ASP A 43 -10.20 -1.67 18.13
CA ASP A 43 -9.92 -1.87 16.71
C ASP A 43 -8.53 -2.50 16.54
N LEU A 44 -8.40 -3.41 15.58
CA LEU A 44 -7.19 -4.11 15.22
C LEU A 44 -6.88 -3.80 13.76
N TYR A 45 -5.65 -3.39 13.50
CA TYR A 45 -5.20 -2.97 12.17
C TYR A 45 -4.19 -3.95 11.64
N THR A 46 -4.45 -4.53 10.47
CA THR A 46 -3.52 -5.38 9.75
C THR A 46 -3.21 -4.76 8.40
N PHE A 47 -1.93 -4.49 8.17
CA PHE A 47 -1.42 -4.00 6.89
C PHE A 47 -0.59 -5.12 6.25
N ALA A 48 -1.02 -5.65 5.11
CA ALA A 48 -0.21 -6.54 4.31
C ALA A 48 0.45 -5.73 3.19
N LEU A 49 1.75 -5.55 3.31
CA LEU A 49 2.56 -4.76 2.41
C LEU A 49 2.79 -5.49 1.08
N ALA A 50 3.08 -4.75 0.02
CA ALA A 50 3.42 -5.33 -1.27
C ALA A 50 4.71 -6.17 -1.24
N THR A 51 5.58 -5.96 -0.25
CA THR A 51 6.77 -6.76 0.01
C THR A 51 6.50 -8.15 0.56
N GLY A 52 5.24 -8.44 0.99
CA GLY A 52 4.83 -9.67 1.65
C GLY A 52 4.93 -9.60 3.18
N GLU A 53 5.45 -8.53 3.74
CA GLU A 53 5.46 -8.31 5.19
C GLU A 53 4.05 -7.94 5.69
N VAL A 54 3.68 -8.43 6.87
CA VAL A 54 2.39 -8.15 7.51
C VAL A 54 2.61 -7.47 8.84
N LEU A 55 2.13 -6.24 8.94
CA LEU A 55 2.19 -5.43 10.16
C LEU A 55 0.83 -5.48 10.86
N ARG A 56 0.84 -5.73 12.17
CA ARG A 56 -0.38 -5.83 12.99
C ARG A 56 -0.28 -4.96 14.21
N TYR A 57 -1.24 -4.07 14.38
CA TYR A 57 -1.28 -3.11 15.48
C TYR A 57 -2.63 -3.15 16.20
N SER A 58 -2.56 -3.07 17.53
CA SER A 58 -3.74 -2.97 18.40
C SER A 58 -4.05 -1.50 18.69
N GLY A 59 -5.32 -1.13 18.62
CA GLY A 59 -5.82 0.13 19.16
C GLY A 59 -5.97 0.16 20.69
N TRP A 60 -5.59 -0.92 21.37
CA TRP A 60 -5.62 -1.04 22.84
C TRP A 60 -4.32 -0.52 23.47
N THR A 61 -4.31 -0.38 24.80
CA THR A 61 -3.16 0.13 25.56
C THR A 61 -2.04 -0.89 25.75
N SER A 62 -2.24 -2.15 25.34
CA SER A 62 -1.27 -3.23 25.42
C SER A 62 -1.31 -4.11 24.18
N PRO A 63 -0.25 -4.88 23.89
CA PRO A 63 -0.27 -5.88 22.85
C PRO A 63 -1.36 -6.92 23.11
N LEU A 64 -2.02 -7.40 22.06
CA LEU A 64 -3.06 -8.42 22.14
C LEU A 64 -2.65 -9.67 21.37
N GLN A 65 -3.00 -10.84 21.93
CA GLN A 65 -2.82 -12.14 21.29
C GLN A 65 -4.21 -12.73 21.03
N ILE A 66 -4.51 -13.03 19.78
CA ILE A 66 -5.79 -13.60 19.38
C ILE A 66 -5.50 -14.85 18.57
N PRO A 67 -6.10 -16.02 18.92
CA PRO A 67 -5.96 -17.21 18.08
C PRO A 67 -6.43 -16.95 16.66
N GLY A 68 -5.61 -17.28 15.66
CA GLY A 68 -5.95 -17.06 14.25
C GLY A 68 -7.23 -17.76 13.81
N THR A 69 -7.57 -18.89 14.47
CA THR A 69 -8.82 -19.63 14.25
C THR A 69 -10.10 -18.86 14.64
N LEU A 70 -9.96 -17.81 15.42
CA LEU A 70 -11.08 -16.94 15.84
C LEU A 70 -11.36 -15.80 14.86
N PHE A 71 -10.62 -15.72 13.78
CA PHE A 71 -10.91 -14.83 12.65
C PHE A 71 -11.70 -15.58 11.57
N PRO A 72 -12.57 -14.91 10.82
CA PRO A 72 -13.27 -15.50 9.69
C PRO A 72 -12.32 -16.05 8.62
N ALA A 73 -12.67 -17.14 7.99
CA ALA A 73 -11.91 -17.68 6.86
C ALA A 73 -11.80 -16.63 5.73
N GLY A 74 -10.60 -16.48 5.17
CA GLY A 74 -10.32 -15.51 4.11
C GLY A 74 -9.90 -14.13 4.60
N SER A 75 -9.87 -13.88 5.92
CA SER A 75 -9.25 -12.65 6.46
C SER A 75 -7.72 -12.74 6.41
N LEU A 76 -7.05 -11.58 6.44
CA LEU A 76 -5.58 -11.51 6.52
C LEU A 76 -5.05 -12.07 7.85
N ASN A 77 -5.88 -12.07 8.87
CA ASN A 77 -5.54 -12.56 10.21
C ASN A 77 -5.85 -14.04 10.41
N TYR A 78 -6.55 -14.69 9.46
CA TYR A 78 -6.90 -16.10 9.60
C TYR A 78 -5.66 -16.98 9.52
N ASN A 79 -5.37 -17.64 10.64
CA ASN A 79 -4.36 -18.68 10.73
C ASN A 79 -4.88 -19.83 11.58
N ALA A 80 -5.01 -21.00 11.00
CA ALA A 80 -5.54 -22.18 11.67
C ALA A 80 -4.60 -22.76 12.73
N LEU A 81 -3.32 -22.41 12.72
CA LEU A 81 -2.29 -23.08 13.51
C LEU A 81 -1.69 -22.20 14.63
N ASP A 82 -1.65 -20.88 14.46
CA ASP A 82 -0.91 -19.99 15.35
C ASP A 82 -1.74 -18.84 15.92
N TYR A 83 -1.26 -18.28 17.01
CA TYR A 83 -1.78 -17.03 17.56
C TYR A 83 -1.37 -15.86 16.70
N THR A 84 -2.32 -14.97 16.42
CA THR A 84 -2.05 -13.70 15.76
C THR A 84 -1.76 -12.64 16.80
N GLY A 85 -0.53 -12.13 16.82
CA GLY A 85 -0.09 -11.07 17.71
C GLY A 85 -0.30 -9.70 17.11
N PHE A 86 -0.90 -8.80 17.88
CA PHE A 86 -1.04 -7.39 17.54
C PHE A 86 -0.14 -6.56 18.46
N ALA A 87 0.85 -5.90 17.87
CA ALA A 87 1.80 -5.07 18.60
C ALA A 87 1.15 -3.78 19.12
N LEU A 88 1.75 -3.19 20.13
CA LEU A 88 1.50 -1.82 20.48
C LEU A 88 2.19 -0.95 19.43
N GLY A 89 1.40 -0.17 18.71
CA GLY A 89 1.88 0.74 17.67
C GLY A 89 1.71 2.19 18.08
N PRO A 90 1.90 3.12 17.15
CA PRO A 90 1.51 4.52 17.33
C PRO A 90 0.00 4.63 17.56
N ARG A 91 -0.44 5.79 18.01
CA ARG A 91 -1.87 6.01 18.22
C ARG A 91 -2.60 6.10 16.89
N PHE A 92 -3.59 5.22 16.72
CA PHE A 92 -4.44 5.19 15.53
C PHE A 92 -5.77 5.91 15.79
N GLY A 93 -6.13 6.82 14.89
CA GLY A 93 -7.48 7.35 14.73
C GLY A 93 -8.07 6.83 13.42
N ARG A 94 -9.37 6.79 13.30
CA ARG A 94 -10.03 6.44 12.04
C ARG A 94 -11.37 7.13 11.84
N SER A 95 -11.75 7.27 10.59
CA SER A 95 -13.08 7.72 10.22
C SER A 95 -14.15 6.65 10.48
N LYS A 96 -15.41 7.05 10.39
CA LYS A 96 -16.55 6.14 10.44
C LYS A 96 -16.57 5.27 9.17
N VAL A 97 -16.63 3.96 9.36
CA VAL A 97 -16.89 3.03 8.25
C VAL A 97 -18.38 3.05 7.92
N THR A 98 -18.73 3.46 6.71
CA THR A 98 -20.11 3.42 6.22
C THR A 98 -20.22 2.34 5.15
N THR A 99 -21.10 1.35 5.38
CA THR A 99 -21.41 0.34 4.37
C THR A 99 -22.65 0.79 3.60
N ARG A 100 -22.56 0.85 2.29
CA ARG A 100 -23.66 1.20 1.39
C ARG A 100 -23.89 0.06 0.41
N ILE A 101 -25.14 -0.16 0.04
CA ILE A 101 -25.49 -1.05 -1.07
C ILE A 101 -25.33 -0.24 -2.35
N GLY A 102 -24.49 -0.72 -3.28
CA GLY A 102 -24.22 -0.04 -4.55
C GLY A 102 -22.80 -0.22 -5.04
N VAL A 103 -22.49 0.35 -6.20
CA VAL A 103 -21.18 0.25 -6.86
C VAL A 103 -20.15 1.25 -6.31
N ALA A 104 -20.60 2.23 -5.52
CA ALA A 104 -19.69 3.23 -4.94
C ALA A 104 -18.73 2.57 -3.93
N PRO A 105 -17.41 2.78 -4.07
CA PRO A 105 -16.45 2.24 -3.13
C PRO A 105 -16.66 2.83 -1.72
N THR A 106 -16.57 1.98 -0.71
CA THR A 106 -16.51 2.44 0.68
C THR A 106 -15.09 2.91 0.98
N GLU A 107 -14.97 4.01 1.71
CA GLU A 107 -13.69 4.59 2.10
C GLU A 107 -13.50 4.50 3.62
N LEU A 108 -12.25 4.34 4.03
CA LEU A 108 -11.80 4.38 5.41
C LEU A 108 -10.56 5.27 5.46
N ASP A 109 -10.62 6.35 6.23
CA ASP A 109 -9.47 7.18 6.52
C ASP A 109 -8.88 6.73 7.85
N ILE A 110 -7.59 6.45 7.86
CA ILE A 110 -6.80 6.10 9.04
C ILE A 110 -5.82 7.25 9.29
N GLU A 111 -5.83 7.78 10.49
CA GLU A 111 -4.88 8.77 10.95
C GLU A 111 -3.95 8.13 11.97
N ILE A 112 -2.65 8.23 11.74
CA ILE A 112 -1.62 7.71 12.62
C ILE A 112 -0.91 8.90 13.23
N PHE A 113 -0.97 9.01 14.56
CA PHE A 113 -0.29 10.07 15.31
C PHE A 113 1.11 9.60 15.68
N VAL A 114 2.11 10.19 15.06
CA VAL A 114 3.53 9.90 15.33
C VAL A 114 4.01 10.79 16.45
N GLY A 115 4.56 10.19 17.49
CA GLY A 115 5.12 10.93 18.61
C GLY A 115 6.38 11.74 18.23
N ALA A 116 6.72 12.74 19.04
CA ALA A 116 7.93 13.53 18.85
C ALA A 116 9.23 12.76 19.22
N SER A 117 9.10 11.61 19.86
CA SER A 117 10.21 10.72 20.21
C SER A 117 10.09 9.43 19.40
N ASP A 118 11.14 9.09 18.62
CA ASP A 118 11.28 7.80 17.96
C ASP A 118 11.35 6.67 18.99
N THR A 119 10.18 6.25 19.46
CA THR A 119 10.07 5.02 20.24
C THR A 119 9.98 3.84 19.30
N THR A 120 10.36 2.65 19.77
CA THR A 120 10.24 1.42 18.97
C THR A 120 8.81 1.13 18.51
N ALA A 121 7.80 1.76 19.14
CA ALA A 121 6.40 1.69 18.73
C ALA A 121 6.10 2.50 17.46
N ASP A 122 6.92 3.52 17.15
CA ASP A 122 6.74 4.42 16.02
C ASP A 122 7.62 4.06 14.82
N THR A 123 8.26 2.87 14.84
CA THR A 123 9.17 2.42 13.80
C THR A 123 8.67 1.13 13.12
N ILE A 124 8.99 0.98 11.84
CA ILE A 124 8.83 -0.25 11.07
C ILE A 124 10.24 -0.72 10.71
N GLY A 125 10.72 -1.76 11.41
CA GLY A 125 12.12 -2.14 11.33
C GLY A 125 13.03 -1.02 11.83
N THR A 126 13.84 -0.45 10.94
CA THR A 126 14.75 0.67 11.23
C THR A 126 14.21 2.02 10.79
N LEU A 127 13.05 2.06 10.14
CA LEU A 127 12.46 3.27 9.57
C LEU A 127 11.40 3.84 10.50
N SER A 128 11.32 5.17 10.59
CA SER A 128 10.15 5.81 11.18
C SER A 128 8.90 5.56 10.32
N PHE A 129 7.71 5.56 10.93
CA PHE A 129 6.46 5.42 10.17
C PHE A 129 6.34 6.48 9.07
N ALA A 130 6.73 7.72 9.35
CA ALA A 130 6.68 8.81 8.37
C ALA A 130 7.62 8.54 7.18
N ASP A 131 8.82 8.03 7.44
CA ASP A 131 9.76 7.69 6.37
C ASP A 131 9.33 6.47 5.58
N ALA A 132 8.75 5.47 6.23
CA ALA A 132 8.17 4.30 5.56
C ALA A 132 7.06 4.71 4.58
N VAL A 133 6.19 5.64 4.97
CA VAL A 133 5.16 6.19 4.06
C VAL A 133 5.78 7.01 2.94
N ARG A 134 6.75 7.87 3.22
CA ARG A 134 7.46 8.67 2.19
C ARG A 134 8.21 7.80 1.18
N LEU A 135 8.67 6.63 1.60
CA LEU A 135 9.30 5.63 0.75
C LEU A 135 8.31 4.82 -0.09
N GLY A 136 7.01 4.94 0.19
CA GLY A 136 5.99 4.19 -0.50
C GLY A 136 5.83 2.74 0.00
N LEU A 137 6.26 2.43 1.23
CA LEU A 137 6.13 1.08 1.79
C LEU A 137 4.68 0.62 1.86
N PHE A 138 3.75 1.56 2.03
CA PHE A 138 2.32 1.30 2.08
C PHE A 138 1.63 1.37 0.70
N ASP A 139 2.37 1.67 -0.37
CA ASP A 139 1.79 1.76 -1.70
C ASP A 139 1.26 0.41 -2.16
N GLY A 140 -0.04 0.38 -2.44
CA GLY A 140 -0.72 -0.84 -2.85
C GLY A 140 -0.91 -1.90 -1.75
N ALA A 141 -0.57 -1.60 -0.49
CA ALA A 141 -0.83 -2.48 0.63
C ALA A 141 -2.33 -2.76 0.79
N THR A 142 -2.66 -3.93 1.29
CA THR A 142 -4.02 -4.25 1.71
C THR A 142 -4.18 -4.00 3.20
N VAL A 143 -5.34 -3.51 3.59
CA VAL A 143 -5.66 -3.18 4.98
C VAL A 143 -6.91 -3.93 5.40
N GLU A 144 -6.80 -4.65 6.50
CA GLU A 144 -7.92 -5.24 7.21
C GLU A 144 -8.09 -4.53 8.55
N LEU A 145 -9.29 -4.04 8.79
CA LEU A 145 -9.70 -3.48 10.07
C LEU A 145 -10.63 -4.49 10.73
N ASP A 146 -10.18 -5.05 11.83
CA ASP A 146 -10.98 -5.94 12.65
C ASP A 146 -11.46 -5.24 13.90
N ARG A 147 -12.56 -5.70 14.43
CA ARG A 147 -13.10 -5.20 15.68
C ARG A 147 -13.23 -6.33 16.68
N LEU A 148 -12.54 -6.18 17.79
CA LEU A 148 -12.62 -7.05 18.94
C LEU A 148 -13.72 -6.54 19.87
N PHE A 149 -14.57 -7.47 20.32
CA PHE A 149 -15.56 -7.25 21.37
C PHE A 149 -15.21 -8.16 22.53
N ALA A 150 -14.89 -7.59 23.67
CA ALA A 150 -14.49 -8.33 24.86
C ALA A 150 -15.45 -8.09 26.02
N PRO A 151 -15.59 -9.06 26.93
CA PRO A 151 -16.27 -8.84 28.19
C PRO A 151 -15.65 -7.67 28.99
N PRO A 152 -16.43 -6.93 29.78
CA PRO A 152 -15.92 -5.82 30.58
C PRO A 152 -15.05 -6.27 31.75
N ALA A 153 -15.08 -7.54 32.09
CA ALA A 153 -14.21 -8.12 33.11
C ALA A 153 -12.82 -8.42 32.49
N PRO A 154 -11.73 -8.05 33.17
CA PRO A 154 -10.40 -8.42 32.74
C PRO A 154 -10.26 -9.96 32.75
N ASP A 155 -9.34 -10.46 31.94
CA ASP A 155 -8.91 -11.87 32.03
C ASP A 155 -8.19 -12.14 33.36
N ALA A 156 -7.83 -13.42 33.60
CA ALA A 156 -7.15 -13.82 34.83
C ALA A 156 -5.78 -13.13 35.04
N SER A 157 -5.20 -12.53 33.98
CA SER A 157 -3.95 -11.78 34.00
C SER A 157 -4.15 -10.26 34.06
N GLY A 158 -5.39 -9.79 34.09
CA GLY A 158 -5.74 -8.36 34.09
C GLY A 158 -5.76 -7.72 32.68
N GLY A 159 -5.59 -8.54 31.62
CA GLY A 159 -5.67 -8.12 30.23
C GLY A 159 -7.08 -8.15 29.66
N LEU A 160 -7.20 -7.82 28.37
CA LEU A 160 -8.47 -7.91 27.65
C LEU A 160 -8.73 -9.37 27.23
N ASP A 161 -9.91 -9.89 27.54
CA ASP A 161 -10.29 -11.23 27.14
C ASP A 161 -10.51 -11.31 25.61
N THR A 162 -9.64 -12.03 24.91
CA THR A 162 -9.65 -12.20 23.47
C THR A 162 -10.27 -13.52 23.00
N SER A 163 -10.80 -14.31 23.93
CA SER A 163 -11.29 -15.67 23.67
C SER A 163 -12.49 -15.78 22.73
N LEU A 164 -13.22 -14.69 22.55
CA LEU A 164 -14.37 -14.59 21.64
C LEU A 164 -13.97 -14.35 20.19
N GLY A 165 -12.74 -13.89 19.95
CA GLY A 165 -12.24 -13.54 18.63
C GLY A 165 -12.68 -12.18 18.15
N ALA A 166 -12.40 -11.90 16.88
CA ALA A 166 -12.67 -10.62 16.26
C ALA A 166 -13.61 -10.75 15.05
N LEU A 167 -14.16 -9.61 14.66
CA LEU A 167 -15.07 -9.46 13.54
C LEU A 167 -14.41 -8.59 12.48
N VAL A 168 -14.29 -9.06 11.23
CA VAL A 168 -13.80 -8.25 10.12
C VAL A 168 -14.77 -7.09 9.90
N TRP A 169 -14.27 -5.87 10.14
CA TRP A 169 -15.07 -4.66 10.05
C TRP A 169 -14.96 -3.98 8.69
N PHE A 170 -13.75 -3.94 8.13
CA PHE A 170 -13.47 -3.38 6.82
C PHE A 170 -12.26 -4.08 6.19
N TYR A 171 -12.31 -4.24 4.87
CA TYR A 171 -11.21 -4.75 4.07
C TYR A 171 -11.06 -3.92 2.81
N GLY A 172 -9.83 -3.48 2.53
CA GLY A 172 -9.58 -2.61 1.39
C GLY A 172 -8.12 -2.54 1.00
N ARG A 173 -7.85 -1.65 0.06
CA ARG A 173 -6.49 -1.36 -0.42
C ARG A 173 -6.16 0.10 -0.18
N VAL A 174 -4.94 0.38 0.18
CA VAL A 174 -4.40 1.72 0.32
C VAL A 174 -4.48 2.43 -1.04
N ALA A 175 -5.11 3.60 -1.05
CA ALA A 175 -5.29 4.43 -2.23
C ALA A 175 -4.39 5.67 -2.21
N GLU A 176 -4.27 6.31 -1.07
CA GLU A 176 -3.48 7.51 -0.86
C GLU A 176 -2.80 7.45 0.50
N CYS A 177 -1.56 7.93 0.57
CA CYS A 177 -0.81 8.07 1.81
C CYS A 177 -0.15 9.44 1.84
N ASP A 178 -0.41 10.18 2.92
CA ASP A 178 0.23 11.47 3.18
C ASP A 178 0.96 11.42 4.51
N ALA A 179 2.26 11.76 4.51
CA ALA A 179 3.06 11.83 5.71
C ALA A 179 3.34 13.30 6.06
N GLY A 180 2.61 13.79 7.05
CA GLY A 180 2.87 15.06 7.72
C GLY A 180 4.02 14.95 8.71
N ARG A 181 4.23 16.01 9.50
CA ARG A 181 5.27 16.07 10.52
C ARG A 181 4.85 15.36 11.82
N SER A 182 3.58 15.41 12.16
CA SER A 182 3.02 14.88 13.42
C SER A 182 1.92 13.86 13.21
N SER A 183 1.38 13.75 12.02
CA SER A 183 0.37 12.78 11.66
C SER A 183 0.56 12.25 10.24
N ILE A 184 0.13 11.02 10.04
CA ILE A 184 0.12 10.34 8.76
C ILE A 184 -1.32 10.02 8.45
N HIS A 185 -1.76 10.33 7.23
CA HIS A 185 -3.10 10.02 6.75
C HIS A 185 -3.02 8.92 5.70
N ILE A 186 -3.72 7.82 5.92
CA ILE A 186 -3.83 6.70 4.99
C ILE A 186 -5.29 6.57 4.58
N LYS A 187 -5.57 6.80 3.31
CA LYS A 187 -6.90 6.57 2.75
C LYS A 187 -6.98 5.18 2.14
N VAL A 188 -7.90 4.39 2.65
CA VAL A 188 -8.14 3.01 2.21
C VAL A 188 -9.47 2.94 1.49
N LYS A 189 -9.50 2.35 0.30
CA LYS A 189 -10.71 2.11 -0.49
C LYS A 189 -11.01 0.63 -0.53
N SER A 190 -12.31 0.29 -0.46
CA SER A 190 -12.73 -1.09 -0.62
C SER A 190 -12.35 -1.66 -1.98
N LEU A 191 -12.26 -2.99 -2.11
CA LEU A 191 -11.89 -3.65 -3.37
C LEU A 191 -12.84 -3.31 -4.53
N MET A 192 -14.05 -2.82 -4.26
CA MET A 192 -14.96 -2.31 -5.28
C MET A 192 -14.36 -1.15 -6.09
N ASN A 193 -13.40 -0.42 -5.52
CA ASN A 193 -12.68 0.63 -6.25
C ASN A 193 -11.90 0.09 -7.46
N LEU A 194 -11.43 -1.16 -7.40
CA LEU A 194 -10.73 -1.78 -8.54
C LEU A 194 -11.66 -1.95 -9.75
N LEU A 195 -12.94 -2.25 -9.51
CA LEU A 195 -13.94 -2.33 -10.58
C LEU A 195 -14.31 -0.96 -11.13
N ALA A 196 -14.37 0.06 -10.25
CA ALA A 196 -14.70 1.42 -10.65
C ALA A 196 -13.57 2.11 -11.45
N THR A 197 -12.31 1.73 -11.20
CA THR A 197 -11.14 2.31 -11.87
C THR A 197 -10.74 1.61 -13.15
N GLN A 198 -11.24 0.40 -13.41
CA GLN A 198 -10.94 -0.31 -14.65
C GLN A 198 -11.78 0.25 -15.80
N GLN A 199 -11.12 0.97 -16.69
CA GLN A 199 -11.75 1.42 -17.94
C GLN A 199 -11.95 0.24 -18.90
N MET A 200 -13.10 0.22 -19.56
CA MET A 200 -13.40 -0.70 -20.66
C MET A 200 -13.62 0.10 -21.95
N PRO A 201 -12.93 -0.18 -23.04
CA PRO A 201 -11.96 -1.26 -23.28
C PRO A 201 -10.63 -1.00 -22.55
N ARG A 202 -9.99 -2.08 -22.14
CA ARG A 202 -8.75 -2.05 -21.35
C ARG A 202 -7.54 -1.54 -22.16
N ARG A 203 -7.59 -1.68 -23.47
CA ARG A 203 -6.55 -1.18 -24.40
C ARG A 203 -7.14 -0.08 -25.25
N LEU A 204 -6.53 1.09 -25.19
CA LEU A 204 -6.80 2.18 -26.10
C LEU A 204 -5.82 2.09 -27.27
N TYR A 205 -6.34 2.31 -28.47
CA TYR A 205 -5.49 2.45 -29.66
C TYR A 205 -4.91 3.88 -29.63
N GLN A 206 -3.61 3.97 -29.44
CA GLN A 206 -2.88 5.25 -29.42
C GLN A 206 -1.55 5.11 -30.14
N ALA A 207 -0.98 6.23 -30.57
CA ALA A 207 0.28 6.24 -31.32
C ALA A 207 1.46 5.79 -30.45
N ALA A 208 1.48 6.13 -29.18
CA ALA A 208 2.51 5.72 -28.24
C ALA A 208 2.35 4.25 -27.81
N CYS A 209 3.46 3.61 -27.46
CA CYS A 209 3.48 2.25 -26.94
C CYS A 209 2.73 2.17 -25.61
N THR A 210 1.87 1.16 -25.45
CA THR A 210 1.06 0.92 -24.25
C THR A 210 1.70 -0.07 -23.27
N HIS A 211 2.82 -0.70 -23.65
CA HIS A 211 3.54 -1.64 -22.79
C HIS A 211 4.34 -0.91 -21.74
N VAL A 212 4.46 -1.50 -20.54
CA VAL A 212 5.43 -1.03 -19.55
C VAL A 212 6.81 -1.48 -20.02
N PHE A 213 7.76 -0.56 -20.00
CA PHE A 213 9.12 -0.86 -20.46
C PHE A 213 9.77 -1.96 -19.62
N GLY A 214 10.15 -3.05 -20.31
CA GLY A 214 10.73 -4.24 -19.69
C GLY A 214 9.72 -5.24 -19.12
N ASP A 215 8.41 -5.09 -19.39
CA ASP A 215 7.42 -6.10 -19.05
C ASP A 215 7.43 -7.29 -20.05
N ALA A 216 6.64 -8.32 -19.75
CA ALA A 216 6.55 -9.51 -20.60
C ALA A 216 6.04 -9.23 -22.03
N MET A 217 5.31 -8.13 -22.25
CA MET A 217 4.80 -7.74 -23.56
C MET A 217 5.84 -6.92 -24.33
N CYS A 218 6.60 -6.08 -23.65
CA CYS A 218 7.75 -5.38 -24.22
C CYS A 218 8.90 -6.35 -24.51
N GLY A 219 9.14 -7.32 -23.64
CA GLY A 219 10.16 -8.36 -23.79
C GLY A 219 11.61 -7.85 -23.75
N PHE A 220 11.84 -6.56 -23.51
CA PHE A 220 13.18 -5.97 -23.49
C PHE A 220 13.84 -6.16 -22.12
N ASP A 221 15.07 -6.65 -22.13
CA ASP A 221 15.87 -6.76 -20.92
C ASP A 221 16.56 -5.43 -20.60
N ARG A 222 16.04 -4.73 -19.60
CA ARG A 222 16.59 -3.43 -19.13
C ARG A 222 17.97 -3.59 -18.52
N ASP A 223 18.28 -4.75 -17.97
CA ASP A 223 19.56 -5.01 -17.29
C ASP A 223 20.73 -5.04 -18.26
N SER A 224 20.48 -5.32 -19.55
CA SER A 224 21.49 -5.27 -20.60
C SER A 224 22.09 -3.87 -20.81
N PHE A 225 21.37 -2.82 -20.44
CA PHE A 225 21.81 -1.41 -20.51
C PHE A 225 22.09 -0.80 -19.15
N ALA A 226 22.08 -1.60 -18.08
CA ALA A 226 22.34 -1.13 -16.74
C ALA A 226 23.76 -0.54 -16.60
N GLN A 227 23.87 0.61 -15.98
CA GLN A 227 25.17 1.22 -15.64
C GLN A 227 25.25 1.50 -14.15
N THR A 228 26.44 1.39 -13.59
CA THR A 228 26.72 1.76 -12.21
C THR A 228 27.67 2.93 -12.17
N ALA A 229 27.35 3.94 -11.38
CA ALA A 229 28.20 5.09 -11.20
C ALA A 229 28.18 5.54 -9.75
N SER A 230 29.29 6.20 -9.34
CA SER A 230 29.42 6.77 -8.00
C SER A 230 29.08 8.25 -8.01
N ALA A 231 28.51 8.70 -6.90
CA ALA A 231 28.23 10.12 -6.67
C ALA A 231 29.53 10.90 -6.54
N LEU A 232 29.64 11.99 -7.27
CA LEU A 232 30.76 12.94 -7.25
C LEU A 232 30.46 14.13 -6.33
N ALA A 233 31.46 14.96 -6.13
CA ALA A 233 31.31 16.21 -5.39
C ALA A 233 30.25 17.11 -6.02
N GLY A 234 29.44 17.76 -5.18
CA GLY A 234 28.28 18.54 -5.62
C GLY A 234 26.96 17.77 -5.64
N SER A 235 26.98 16.45 -5.42
CA SER A 235 25.75 15.67 -5.31
C SER A 235 24.93 16.09 -4.09
N THR A 236 23.61 16.14 -4.30
CA THR A 236 22.59 16.48 -3.29
C THR A 236 21.48 15.43 -3.33
N GLN A 237 20.45 15.59 -2.52
CA GLN A 237 19.26 14.73 -2.58
C GLN A 237 18.47 14.87 -3.90
N SER A 238 18.59 15.99 -4.60
CA SER A 238 17.84 16.30 -5.84
C SER A 238 18.70 16.23 -7.11
N GLU A 239 20.01 16.14 -6.98
CA GLU A 239 20.97 16.15 -8.10
C GLU A 239 22.13 15.20 -7.77
N ILE A 240 22.34 14.20 -8.61
CA ILE A 240 23.42 13.24 -8.44
C ILE A 240 24.45 13.48 -9.56
N HIS A 241 25.56 14.06 -9.20
CA HIS A 241 26.70 14.25 -10.11
C HIS A 241 27.41 12.93 -10.29
N THR A 242 27.60 12.48 -11.52
CA THR A 242 28.24 11.20 -11.84
C THR A 242 29.16 11.37 -13.05
N ALA A 243 29.97 10.35 -13.31
CA ALA A 243 30.75 10.25 -14.55
C ALA A 243 30.00 9.56 -15.69
N LEU A 244 28.67 9.45 -15.62
CA LEU A 244 27.86 8.83 -16.66
C LEU A 244 27.95 9.60 -17.99
N SER A 245 28.14 8.85 -19.05
CA SER A 245 28.09 9.37 -20.45
C SER A 245 27.18 8.45 -21.27
N PRO A 246 25.86 8.53 -21.08
CA PRO A 246 24.93 7.64 -21.77
C PRO A 246 24.91 7.90 -23.28
N SER A 247 24.74 6.82 -24.04
CA SER A 247 24.55 6.88 -25.50
C SER A 247 23.34 6.05 -25.88
N PRO A 248 22.26 6.66 -26.40
CA PRO A 248 22.06 8.12 -26.57
C PRO A 248 22.00 8.89 -25.23
N ALA A 249 22.17 10.20 -25.29
CA ALA A 249 22.20 11.05 -24.09
C ALA A 249 20.93 10.91 -23.20
N THR A 250 19.80 10.58 -23.80
CA THR A 250 18.49 10.39 -23.17
C THR A 250 18.25 8.97 -22.67
N LEU A 251 19.25 8.07 -22.74
CA LEU A 251 19.07 6.64 -22.42
C LEU A 251 18.45 6.39 -21.05
N PHE A 252 18.80 7.19 -20.07
CA PHE A 252 18.31 7.05 -18.69
C PHE A 252 17.14 7.96 -18.35
N ASP A 253 16.68 8.81 -19.28
CA ASP A 253 15.52 9.66 -19.05
C ASP A 253 14.28 8.77 -18.85
N GLN A 254 13.47 9.08 -17.83
CA GLN A 254 12.32 8.26 -17.39
C GLN A 254 12.72 6.84 -16.90
N GLY A 255 14.00 6.57 -16.77
CA GLY A 255 14.54 5.34 -16.18
C GLY A 255 14.46 5.34 -14.66
N THR A 256 15.16 4.40 -14.07
CA THR A 256 15.24 4.29 -12.61
C THR A 256 16.68 4.25 -12.13
N MET A 257 16.95 4.84 -10.96
CA MET A 257 18.20 4.67 -10.26
C MET A 257 17.98 4.10 -8.87
N THR A 258 18.80 3.13 -8.50
CA THR A 258 18.75 2.42 -7.22
C THR A 258 20.06 2.63 -6.48
N GLY A 259 19.98 3.04 -5.21
CA GLY A 259 21.16 3.14 -4.34
C GLY A 259 21.71 1.76 -4.02
N LEU A 260 23.01 1.56 -4.28
CA LEU A 260 23.74 0.33 -3.96
C LEU A 260 24.56 0.46 -2.66
N SER A 261 24.93 1.68 -2.30
CA SER A 261 25.67 1.96 -1.06
C SER A 261 25.22 3.27 -0.41
N GLY A 262 25.70 3.55 0.80
CA GLY A 262 25.35 4.73 1.57
C GLY A 262 23.98 4.64 2.25
N ALA A 263 23.49 5.77 2.75
CA ALA A 263 22.22 5.86 3.49
C ALA A 263 20.98 5.55 2.65
N ASN A 264 21.09 5.65 1.32
CA ASN A 264 20.01 5.39 0.37
C ASN A 264 20.07 3.97 -0.25
N THR A 265 20.81 3.04 0.35
CA THR A 265 20.94 1.65 -0.14
C THR A 265 19.57 0.97 -0.23
N GLY A 266 19.30 0.31 -1.37
CA GLY A 266 18.05 -0.39 -1.64
C GLY A 266 16.88 0.52 -2.07
N LEU A 267 17.01 1.84 -1.94
CA LEU A 267 16.00 2.78 -2.38
C LEU A 267 16.09 2.99 -3.88
N THR A 268 14.93 3.08 -4.53
CA THR A 268 14.84 3.33 -5.98
C THR A 268 14.11 4.64 -6.23
N ARG A 269 14.60 5.43 -7.20
CA ARG A 269 13.98 6.66 -7.68
C ARG A 269 13.87 6.65 -9.20
N THR A 270 12.77 7.18 -9.70
CA THR A 270 12.61 7.45 -11.14
C THR A 270 13.50 8.63 -11.51
N ILE A 271 14.20 8.53 -12.61
CA ILE A 271 15.02 9.59 -13.18
C ILE A 271 14.12 10.48 -14.04
N ARG A 272 14.15 11.77 -13.79
CA ARG A 272 13.49 12.73 -14.67
C ARG A 272 14.30 12.91 -15.98
N GLN A 273 15.60 13.11 -15.84
CA GLN A 273 16.53 13.30 -16.96
C GLN A 273 17.97 13.17 -16.47
N VAL A 274 18.89 12.92 -17.42
CA VAL A 274 20.35 12.95 -17.19
C VAL A 274 20.96 13.97 -18.13
N ILE A 275 21.61 15.00 -17.61
CA ILE A 275 22.25 16.06 -18.40
C ILE A 275 23.70 16.23 -17.97
N GLY A 276 24.64 16.06 -18.90
CA GLY A 276 26.06 16.29 -18.63
C GLY A 276 26.63 15.46 -17.47
N GLY A 277 26.15 14.25 -17.28
CA GLY A 277 26.55 13.37 -16.18
C GLY A 277 25.83 13.65 -14.86
N VAL A 278 24.91 14.62 -14.82
CA VAL A 278 24.08 14.89 -13.64
C VAL A 278 22.75 14.22 -13.81
N ALA A 279 22.39 13.33 -12.89
CA ALA A 279 21.09 12.67 -12.86
C ALA A 279 20.14 13.41 -11.92
N TYR A 280 18.97 13.76 -12.44
CA TYR A 280 17.91 14.46 -11.73
C TYR A 280 16.80 13.48 -11.40
N PRO A 281 16.61 13.05 -10.13
CA PRO A 281 15.48 12.23 -9.73
C PRO A 281 14.17 13.01 -9.85
N LEU A 282 13.09 12.33 -10.17
CA LEU A 282 11.75 12.91 -10.17
C LEU A 282 11.32 13.34 -8.76
N LYS A 283 11.72 12.57 -7.74
CA LYS A 283 11.51 12.85 -6.31
C LYS A 283 12.86 12.77 -5.61
N ALA A 284 13.17 13.73 -4.77
CA ALA A 284 14.41 13.77 -4.02
C ALA A 284 14.67 12.49 -3.23
N TRP A 285 15.94 12.17 -3.01
CA TRP A 285 16.34 11.08 -2.13
C TRP A 285 15.93 11.39 -0.69
N LEU A 286 15.64 10.34 0.08
CA LEU A 286 15.23 10.50 1.47
C LEU A 286 16.37 11.00 2.35
N TYR A 287 17.54 10.40 2.16
CA TYR A 287 18.74 10.73 2.93
C TYR A 287 19.76 11.51 2.08
N PRO A 288 20.61 12.33 2.72
CA PRO A 288 21.71 12.99 2.02
C PRO A 288 22.57 11.97 1.27
N VAL A 289 23.02 12.35 0.09
CA VAL A 289 23.94 11.55 -0.73
C VAL A 289 25.36 11.98 -0.43
N ALA A 290 26.18 11.01 -0.06
CA ALA A 290 27.61 11.23 0.18
C ALA A 290 28.42 11.00 -1.10
N VAL A 291 29.56 11.67 -1.22
CA VAL A 291 30.52 11.42 -2.30
C VAL A 291 31.04 9.99 -2.18
N GLY A 292 30.97 9.25 -3.30
CA GLY A 292 31.35 7.84 -3.34
C GLY A 292 30.17 6.87 -3.20
N ASP A 293 28.99 7.33 -2.81
CA ASP A 293 27.79 6.49 -2.84
C ASP A 293 27.55 5.98 -4.26
N THR A 294 27.27 4.70 -4.40
CA THR A 294 27.09 4.06 -5.70
C THR A 294 25.63 3.86 -6.05
N PHE A 295 25.30 4.11 -7.31
CA PHE A 295 23.93 4.00 -7.83
C PHE A 295 23.94 3.14 -9.09
N ARG A 296 22.92 2.29 -9.22
CA ARG A 296 22.63 1.54 -10.45
C ARG A 296 21.57 2.27 -11.24
N PHE A 297 21.86 2.52 -12.49
CA PHE A 297 20.99 3.22 -13.44
C PHE A 297 20.42 2.20 -14.42
N LEU A 298 19.10 2.18 -14.59
CA LEU A 298 18.39 1.41 -15.58
C LEU A 298 17.78 2.34 -16.62
N PRO A 299 17.79 1.96 -17.90
CA PRO A 299 17.28 2.78 -18.98
C PRO A 299 15.79 3.08 -18.82
N GLY A 300 15.36 4.18 -19.39
CA GLY A 300 13.97 4.56 -19.58
C GLY A 300 13.52 4.45 -21.03
N CYS A 301 12.23 4.55 -21.27
CA CYS A 301 11.64 4.56 -22.60
C CYS A 301 10.59 5.65 -22.70
N ASP A 302 10.65 6.44 -23.76
CA ASP A 302 9.68 7.51 -24.04
C ASP A 302 8.43 7.00 -24.76
N HIS A 303 8.34 5.68 -24.96
CA HIS A 303 7.24 5.00 -25.64
C HIS A 303 7.04 5.37 -27.12
N THR A 304 8.04 6.01 -27.75
CA THR A 304 8.00 6.34 -29.18
C THR A 304 8.50 5.17 -30.05
N VAL A 305 8.07 5.16 -31.32
CA VAL A 305 8.58 4.20 -32.31
C VAL A 305 10.09 4.37 -32.51
N ALA A 306 10.55 5.62 -32.54
CA ALA A 306 11.96 5.93 -32.74
C ALA A 306 12.85 5.34 -31.65
N ALA A 307 12.49 5.53 -30.38
CA ALA A 307 13.25 4.93 -29.26
C ALA A 307 13.22 3.40 -29.32
N CYS A 308 12.05 2.81 -29.58
CA CYS A 308 11.91 1.36 -29.66
C CYS A 308 12.75 0.75 -30.79
N GLN A 309 12.81 1.43 -31.93
CA GLN A 309 13.58 0.95 -33.10
C GLN A 309 15.07 1.27 -32.99
N SER A 310 15.43 2.54 -32.76
CA SER A 310 16.82 2.99 -32.89
C SER A 310 17.67 2.78 -31.64
N THR A 311 17.05 2.85 -30.45
CA THR A 311 17.79 2.72 -29.18
C THR A 311 17.78 1.29 -28.68
N PHE A 312 16.63 0.60 -28.79
CA PHE A 312 16.44 -0.71 -28.17
C PHE A 312 16.35 -1.88 -29.15
N ASP A 313 16.30 -1.60 -30.47
CA ASP A 313 16.12 -2.62 -31.54
C ASP A 313 14.97 -3.63 -31.23
N ASN A 314 13.86 -3.10 -30.72
CA ASN A 314 12.75 -3.91 -30.19
C ASN A 314 11.41 -3.60 -30.86
N LEU A 315 11.43 -3.14 -32.11
CA LEU A 315 10.24 -2.72 -32.86
C LEU A 315 9.18 -3.84 -32.99
N ALA A 316 9.60 -5.11 -33.01
CA ALA A 316 8.70 -6.27 -33.13
C ALA A 316 7.72 -6.36 -31.92
N HIS A 317 8.09 -5.80 -30.75
CA HIS A 317 7.27 -5.78 -29.53
C HIS A 317 6.65 -4.41 -29.28
N TYR A 318 6.64 -3.52 -30.28
CA TYR A 318 6.03 -2.20 -30.11
C TYR A 318 4.51 -2.30 -29.98
N GLY A 319 3.97 -1.87 -28.86
CA GLY A 319 2.53 -1.97 -28.51
C GLY A 319 1.71 -0.73 -28.84
N GLY A 320 2.19 0.15 -29.71
CA GLY A 320 1.48 1.34 -30.18
C GLY A 320 0.99 1.23 -31.62
N PHE A 321 0.22 2.21 -32.06
CA PHE A 321 -0.36 2.29 -33.40
C PHE A 321 0.05 3.63 -34.05
N PRO A 322 1.27 3.73 -34.59
CA PRO A 322 1.85 5.01 -35.02
C PRO A 322 1.13 5.70 -36.20
N TYR A 323 0.26 4.96 -36.89
CA TYR A 323 -0.49 5.46 -38.05
C TYR A 323 -1.90 5.98 -37.69
N ILE A 324 -2.28 5.98 -36.41
CA ILE A 324 -3.54 6.57 -35.97
C ILE A 324 -3.38 8.10 -35.99
N PRO A 325 -4.25 8.85 -36.66
CA PRO A 325 -4.23 10.29 -36.62
C PRO A 325 -4.44 10.81 -35.19
N PRO A 326 -3.77 11.90 -34.78
CA PRO A 326 -4.07 12.52 -33.52
C PRO A 326 -5.54 12.99 -33.45
N PRO A 327 -6.16 13.01 -32.26
CA PRO A 327 -7.60 13.31 -32.11
C PRO A 327 -8.04 14.64 -32.74
N GLU A 328 -7.13 15.60 -32.84
CA GLU A 328 -7.41 16.92 -33.44
C GLU A 328 -7.57 16.87 -34.98
N THR A 329 -7.13 15.80 -35.63
CA THR A 329 -7.23 15.64 -37.08
C THR A 329 -8.37 14.69 -37.49
N ALA A 330 -9.06 14.09 -36.52
CA ALA A 330 -10.26 13.29 -36.77
C ALA A 330 -11.46 14.22 -36.91
N VAL A 331 -11.76 14.66 -38.16
CA VAL A 331 -12.94 15.44 -38.52
C VAL A 331 -13.97 14.50 -39.14
#